data_e5600f9519ab3832e74669370dcd25a8
#
_entry.id   e5600f9519ab3832e74669370dcd25a8
#
_cell.length_a   1.000
_cell.length_b   1.000
_cell.length_c   1.000
_cell.angle_alpha   90.00
_cell.angle_beta   90.00
_cell.angle_gamma   90.00
#
_symmetry.space_group_name_H-M   'P 1'
#
loop_
_entity.id
_entity.type
_entity.pdbx_description
1 polymer ?
#
loop_
_entity_poly.entity_id
_entity_poly.type
_entity_poly.pdbx_seq_one_letter_code
_entity_poly.pdbx_strand_id
1 'polypeptide(L)'
;MFRVLIAEDDSDLRQLFTKVLVKNGYSVDGVSNGHEALEVLDEKYFDIIISDIMMPEVDGYELVRTLRDAGNNIPVMMITAKDAFDDMEIGFSSGSDDYMVKPVNVNEMVLRVGALLRRSQIANERKITIGSTVLECDSLSVTTANDQFVLPQKEFMVLYKMASYPGRIFTRQQLMDDIWGYDAVTDTHTVDVHIGRLREKFGENTDFKIITMRGVGYKVVKL
;
A
#
# COMPACT_ATOMS: atom_id res chain seq x y z
N MET A 1 6.51 6.74 5.43
CA MET A 1 7.22 5.54 5.90
C MET A 1 6.36 4.34 5.58
N PHE A 2 6.89 3.36 4.83
CA PHE A 2 6.13 2.16 4.47
C PHE A 2 5.95 1.26 5.68
N ARG A 3 4.77 0.64 5.77
CA ARG A 3 4.41 -0.31 6.82
C ARG A 3 4.48 -1.73 6.27
N VAL A 4 5.24 -2.58 6.94
CA VAL A 4 5.46 -3.99 6.59
C VAL A 4 4.81 -4.85 7.67
N LEU A 5 4.00 -5.83 7.25
CA LEU A 5 3.54 -6.90 8.12
C LEU A 5 4.42 -8.11 7.89
N ILE A 6 4.92 -8.72 8.97
CA ILE A 6 5.66 -9.99 8.93
C ILE A 6 4.80 -11.06 9.60
N ALA A 7 4.47 -12.12 8.88
CA ALA A 7 3.87 -13.36 9.40
C ALA A 7 4.93 -14.48 9.34
N GLU A 8 5.45 -14.87 10.48
CA GLU A 8 6.51 -15.87 10.65
C GLU A 8 6.34 -16.50 12.04
N ASP A 9 6.23 -17.83 12.15
CA ASP A 9 6.03 -18.51 13.41
C ASP A 9 7.30 -18.61 14.25
N ASP A 10 8.49 -18.68 13.61
CA ASP A 10 9.76 -18.61 14.30
C ASP A 10 10.01 -17.19 14.85
N SER A 11 9.99 -17.08 16.17
CA SER A 11 10.17 -15.81 16.89
C SER A 11 11.53 -15.14 16.63
N ASP A 12 12.59 -15.93 16.42
CA ASP A 12 13.95 -15.41 16.24
C ASP A 12 14.10 -14.85 14.82
N LEU A 13 13.57 -15.56 13.81
CA LEU A 13 13.51 -15.07 12.43
C LEU A 13 12.63 -13.84 12.33
N ARG A 14 11.46 -13.85 12.94
CA ARG A 14 10.54 -12.69 12.98
C ARG A 14 11.22 -11.46 13.57
N GLN A 15 11.96 -11.62 14.69
CA GLN A 15 12.71 -10.52 15.29
C GLN A 15 13.88 -10.05 14.41
N LEU A 16 14.61 -10.97 13.77
CA LEU A 16 15.70 -10.64 12.87
C LEU A 16 15.19 -9.80 11.69
N PHE A 17 14.13 -10.24 11.02
CA PHE A 17 13.53 -9.51 9.89
C PHE A 17 13.02 -8.13 10.33
N THR A 18 12.33 -8.07 11.48
CA THR A 18 11.88 -6.80 12.06
C THR A 18 13.02 -5.83 12.28
N LYS A 19 14.12 -6.25 12.94
CA LYS A 19 15.28 -5.39 13.21
C LYS A 19 15.93 -4.87 11.92
N VAL A 20 16.05 -5.74 10.91
CA VAL A 20 16.68 -5.36 9.64
C VAL A 20 15.80 -4.36 8.89
N LEU A 21 14.49 -4.59 8.80
CA LEU A 21 13.58 -3.69 8.09
C LEU A 21 13.44 -2.34 8.79
N VAL A 22 13.33 -2.32 10.13
CA VAL A 22 13.31 -1.07 10.90
C VAL A 22 14.58 -0.26 10.68
N LYS A 23 15.77 -0.92 10.69
CA LYS A 23 17.05 -0.25 10.38
C LYS A 23 17.07 0.37 8.97
N ASN A 24 16.31 -0.20 8.02
CA ASN A 24 16.20 0.30 6.65
C ASN A 24 15.01 1.26 6.44
N GLY A 25 14.43 1.79 7.53
CA GLY A 25 13.45 2.87 7.46
C GLY A 25 12.00 2.42 7.24
N TYR A 26 11.67 1.15 7.50
CA TYR A 26 10.29 0.63 7.48
C TYR A 26 9.65 0.66 8.87
N SER A 27 8.33 0.80 8.93
CA SER A 27 7.54 0.51 10.13
C SER A 27 7.10 -0.95 10.06
N VAL A 28 7.32 -1.75 11.10
CA VAL A 28 7.11 -3.19 11.04
C VAL A 28 6.24 -3.65 12.20
N ASP A 29 5.17 -4.39 11.87
CA ASP A 29 4.40 -5.21 12.82
C ASP A 29 4.68 -6.69 12.52
N GLY A 30 4.84 -7.53 13.54
CA GLY A 30 5.11 -8.97 13.39
C GLY A 30 4.04 -9.80 14.08
N VAL A 31 3.58 -10.85 13.40
CA VAL A 31 2.60 -11.83 13.88
C VAL A 31 3.12 -13.25 13.72
N SER A 32 2.53 -14.23 14.40
CA SER A 32 3.04 -15.60 14.46
C SER A 32 2.37 -16.58 13.48
N ASN A 33 1.27 -16.18 12.85
CA ASN A 33 0.51 -17.03 11.91
C ASN A 33 -0.36 -16.17 10.99
N GLY A 34 -0.98 -16.82 9.99
CA GLY A 34 -1.85 -16.14 9.04
C GLY A 34 -3.17 -15.65 9.64
N HIS A 35 -3.69 -16.29 10.70
CA HIS A 35 -4.91 -15.85 11.37
C HIS A 35 -4.70 -14.49 12.04
N GLU A 36 -3.65 -14.36 12.85
CA GLU A 36 -3.27 -13.07 13.45
C GLU A 36 -2.98 -12.01 12.37
N ALA A 37 -2.41 -12.42 11.21
CA ALA A 37 -2.18 -11.49 10.10
C ALA A 37 -3.49 -10.92 9.56
N LEU A 38 -4.52 -11.75 9.36
CA LEU A 38 -5.84 -11.30 8.91
C LEU A 38 -6.50 -10.36 9.92
N GLU A 39 -6.45 -10.67 11.21
CA GLU A 39 -6.99 -9.80 12.27
C GLU A 39 -6.33 -8.40 12.27
N VAL A 40 -5.00 -8.36 12.19
CA VAL A 40 -4.25 -7.10 12.17
C VAL A 40 -4.50 -6.31 10.88
N LEU A 41 -4.74 -6.98 9.75
CA LEU A 41 -5.07 -6.34 8.47
C LEU A 41 -6.48 -5.72 8.47
N ASP A 42 -7.41 -6.22 9.26
CA ASP A 42 -8.73 -5.60 9.45
C ASP A 42 -8.65 -4.30 10.26
N GLU A 43 -7.69 -4.21 11.19
CA GLU A 43 -7.52 -3.04 12.05
C GLU A 43 -6.56 -1.99 11.50
N LYS A 44 -5.51 -2.43 10.76
CA LYS A 44 -4.40 -1.59 10.35
C LYS A 44 -4.10 -1.75 8.86
N TYR A 45 -3.61 -0.66 8.27
CA TYR A 45 -3.12 -0.66 6.90
C TYR A 45 -1.62 -1.04 6.83
N PHE A 46 -1.27 -1.86 5.82
CA PHE A 46 0.12 -2.18 5.46
C PHE A 46 0.36 -1.96 3.97
N ASP A 47 1.61 -1.72 3.61
CA ASP A 47 2.04 -1.51 2.22
C ASP A 47 2.53 -2.80 1.57
N ILE A 48 2.97 -3.79 2.36
CA ILE A 48 3.47 -5.10 1.93
C ILE A 48 3.38 -6.12 3.08
N ILE A 49 3.20 -7.37 2.73
CA ILE A 49 3.27 -8.51 3.64
C ILE A 49 4.50 -9.36 3.29
N ILE A 50 5.23 -9.80 4.30
CA ILE A 50 6.24 -10.87 4.21
C ILE A 50 5.68 -12.04 5.00
N SER A 51 5.45 -13.17 4.37
CA SER A 51 4.84 -14.33 5.01
C SER A 51 5.69 -15.57 4.83
N ASP A 52 5.93 -16.30 5.93
CA ASP A 52 6.32 -17.71 5.79
C ASP A 52 5.15 -18.49 5.15
N ILE A 53 5.47 -19.54 4.43
CA ILE A 53 4.49 -20.48 3.91
C ILE A 53 4.00 -21.40 5.01
N MET A 54 4.92 -21.99 5.77
CA MET A 54 4.62 -23.02 6.75
C MET A 54 4.39 -22.39 8.14
N MET A 55 3.16 -22.03 8.42
CA MET A 55 2.75 -21.49 9.71
C MET A 55 1.57 -22.31 10.27
N PRO A 56 1.39 -22.35 11.62
CA PRO A 56 0.24 -22.98 12.24
C PRO A 56 -1.06 -22.20 11.94
N GLU A 57 -2.21 -22.88 12.10
CA GLU A 57 -3.58 -22.37 11.94
C GLU A 57 -3.90 -21.99 10.51
N VAL A 58 -3.47 -20.81 10.04
CA VAL A 58 -3.61 -20.33 8.66
C VAL A 58 -2.22 -20.22 8.08
N ASP A 59 -1.93 -21.00 7.06
CA ASP A 59 -0.66 -20.99 6.34
C ASP A 59 -0.54 -19.79 5.39
N GLY A 60 0.65 -19.55 4.84
CA GLY A 60 0.90 -18.40 3.97
C GLY A 60 0.11 -18.45 2.67
N TYR A 61 -0.18 -19.63 2.11
CA TYR A 61 -0.99 -19.77 0.89
C TYR A 61 -2.46 -19.43 1.15
N GLU A 62 -3.00 -19.91 2.26
CA GLU A 62 -4.37 -19.62 2.68
C GLU A 62 -4.55 -18.12 2.99
N LEU A 63 -3.55 -17.50 3.65
CA LEU A 63 -3.51 -16.05 3.88
C LEU A 63 -3.62 -15.30 2.56
N VAL A 64 -2.75 -15.60 1.57
CA VAL A 64 -2.76 -14.90 0.28
C VAL A 64 -4.07 -15.12 -0.46
N ARG A 65 -4.59 -16.35 -0.51
CA ARG A 65 -5.86 -16.66 -1.16
C ARG A 65 -7.01 -15.86 -0.55
N THR A 66 -7.11 -15.83 0.78
CA THR A 66 -8.15 -15.05 1.50
C THR A 66 -8.09 -13.58 1.15
N LEU A 67 -6.88 -13.00 1.08
CA LEU A 67 -6.69 -11.60 0.68
C LEU A 67 -7.14 -11.35 -0.76
N ARG A 68 -6.78 -12.21 -1.71
CA ARG A 68 -7.15 -12.06 -3.14
C ARG A 68 -8.65 -12.26 -3.35
N ASP A 69 -9.28 -13.21 -2.66
CA ASP A 69 -10.72 -13.43 -2.71
C ASP A 69 -11.51 -12.23 -2.16
N ALA A 70 -10.96 -11.52 -1.18
CA ALA A 70 -11.48 -10.26 -0.67
C ALA A 70 -11.17 -9.04 -1.57
N GLY A 71 -10.51 -9.24 -2.72
CA GLY A 71 -10.10 -8.15 -3.62
C GLY A 71 -8.95 -7.30 -3.08
N ASN A 72 -8.24 -7.77 -2.05
CA ASN A 72 -7.07 -7.08 -1.50
C ASN A 72 -5.81 -7.46 -2.30
N ASN A 73 -5.25 -6.49 -3.02
CA ASN A 73 -4.07 -6.65 -3.87
C ASN A 73 -2.78 -6.15 -3.20
N ILE A 74 -2.72 -6.16 -1.87
CA ILE A 74 -1.48 -5.85 -1.15
C ILE A 74 -0.36 -6.76 -1.65
N PRO A 75 0.85 -6.26 -1.95
CA PRO A 75 1.97 -7.09 -2.33
C PRO A 75 2.32 -8.09 -1.23
N VAL A 76 2.54 -9.35 -1.62
CA VAL A 76 2.96 -10.40 -0.69
C VAL A 76 4.24 -11.05 -1.19
N MET A 77 5.28 -11.03 -0.36
CA MET A 77 6.50 -11.80 -0.53
C MET A 77 6.46 -13.03 0.36
N MET A 78 6.52 -14.20 -0.25
CA MET A 78 6.51 -15.48 0.45
C MET A 78 7.93 -15.92 0.80
N ILE A 79 8.10 -16.52 1.98
CA ILE A 79 9.33 -17.18 2.40
C ILE A 79 9.07 -18.68 2.45
N THR A 80 9.94 -19.50 1.84
CA THR A 80 9.72 -20.95 1.71
C THR A 80 10.97 -21.74 2.08
N ALA A 81 10.79 -22.97 2.55
CA ALA A 81 11.87 -23.94 2.63
C ALA A 81 12.26 -24.47 1.23
N LYS A 82 13.52 -24.89 1.05
CA LYS A 82 14.09 -25.31 -0.24
C LYS A 82 13.34 -26.48 -0.90
N ASP A 83 12.68 -27.32 -0.11
CA ASP A 83 12.00 -28.53 -0.56
C ASP A 83 10.56 -28.26 -1.09
N ALA A 84 10.05 -27.05 -0.91
CA ALA A 84 8.75 -26.61 -1.44
C ALA A 84 8.85 -26.12 -2.90
N PHE A 85 9.95 -26.36 -3.60
CA PHE A 85 10.14 -25.96 -5.01
C PHE A 85 9.20 -26.71 -5.96
N ASP A 86 8.77 -27.92 -5.61
CA ASP A 86 7.76 -28.68 -6.37
C ASP A 86 6.34 -28.08 -6.22
N ASP A 87 6.12 -27.25 -5.19
CA ASP A 87 4.88 -26.49 -4.97
C ASP A 87 4.89 -25.11 -5.67
N MET A 88 5.93 -24.77 -6.42
CA MET A 88 6.00 -23.48 -7.14
C MET A 88 4.89 -23.30 -8.19
N GLU A 89 4.42 -24.38 -8.82
CA GLU A 89 3.23 -24.32 -9.69
C GLU A 89 1.97 -23.91 -8.90
N ILE A 90 1.87 -24.37 -7.65
CA ILE A 90 0.78 -24.01 -6.72
C ILE A 90 0.99 -22.57 -6.24
N GLY A 91 2.23 -22.15 -6.01
CA GLY A 91 2.59 -20.83 -5.54
C GLY A 91 2.29 -19.68 -6.51
N PHE A 92 2.56 -19.85 -7.80
CA PHE A 92 2.16 -18.88 -8.83
C PHE A 92 0.65 -18.76 -8.98
N SER A 93 -0.09 -19.84 -8.71
CA SER A 93 -1.56 -19.82 -8.72
C SER A 93 -2.18 -19.20 -7.44
N SER A 94 -1.41 -19.04 -6.35
CA SER A 94 -1.89 -18.45 -5.10
C SER A 94 -2.01 -16.92 -5.14
N GLY A 95 -1.37 -16.25 -6.13
CA GLY A 95 -1.42 -14.81 -6.28
C GLY A 95 -0.42 -14.01 -5.45
N SER A 96 0.68 -14.65 -4.99
CA SER A 96 1.83 -13.95 -4.38
C SER A 96 2.67 -13.23 -5.44
N ASP A 97 3.43 -12.22 -5.02
CA ASP A 97 4.14 -11.30 -5.92
C ASP A 97 5.65 -11.60 -6.01
N ASP A 98 6.23 -12.27 -5.02
CA ASP A 98 7.64 -12.70 -5.00
C ASP A 98 7.86 -13.83 -3.99
N TYR A 99 9.00 -14.55 -4.14
CA TYR A 99 9.41 -15.67 -3.29
C TYR A 99 10.86 -15.56 -2.87
N MET A 100 11.15 -15.97 -1.63
CA MET A 100 12.49 -16.17 -1.13
C MET A 100 12.62 -17.55 -0.49
N VAL A 101 13.77 -18.21 -0.69
CA VAL A 101 14.07 -19.53 -0.13
C VAL A 101 14.89 -19.38 1.15
N LYS A 102 14.55 -20.13 2.20
CA LYS A 102 15.36 -20.24 3.43
C LYS A 102 16.67 -21.04 3.13
N PRO A 103 17.85 -20.62 3.61
CA PRO A 103 18.08 -19.52 4.53
C PRO A 103 18.00 -18.13 3.86
N VAL A 104 17.25 -17.22 4.48
CA VAL A 104 16.99 -15.89 3.93
C VAL A 104 18.21 -14.98 4.03
N ASN A 105 18.65 -14.45 2.90
CA ASN A 105 19.60 -13.33 2.89
C ASN A 105 18.83 -12.04 3.20
N VAL A 106 19.01 -11.50 4.40
CA VAL A 106 18.28 -10.30 4.86
C VAL A 106 18.54 -9.04 4.03
N ASN A 107 19.73 -8.91 3.40
CA ASN A 107 20.02 -7.78 2.52
C ASN A 107 19.24 -7.92 1.20
N GLU A 108 19.15 -9.12 0.66
CA GLU A 108 18.33 -9.42 -0.52
C GLU A 108 16.84 -9.19 -0.22
N MET A 109 16.35 -9.60 0.95
CA MET A 109 14.98 -9.35 1.40
C MET A 109 14.66 -7.85 1.35
N VAL A 110 15.51 -6.98 1.87
CA VAL A 110 15.31 -5.52 1.83
C VAL A 110 15.24 -5.00 0.39
N LEU A 111 16.10 -5.49 -0.50
CA LEU A 111 16.08 -5.08 -1.92
C LEU A 111 14.79 -5.52 -2.62
N ARG A 112 14.30 -6.73 -2.37
CA ARG A 112 13.07 -7.27 -2.94
C ARG A 112 11.84 -6.55 -2.40
N VAL A 113 11.77 -6.29 -1.09
CA VAL A 113 10.73 -5.46 -0.47
C VAL A 113 10.66 -4.08 -1.15
N GLY A 114 11.79 -3.42 -1.33
CA GLY A 114 11.86 -2.14 -2.03
C GLY A 114 11.41 -2.24 -3.50
N ALA A 115 11.70 -3.34 -4.20
CA ALA A 115 11.27 -3.56 -5.57
C ALA A 115 9.76 -3.81 -5.66
N LEU A 116 9.20 -4.63 -4.77
CA LEU A 116 7.76 -4.89 -4.71
C LEU A 116 6.96 -3.63 -4.40
N LEU A 117 7.40 -2.86 -3.41
CA LEU A 117 6.78 -1.57 -3.07
C LEU A 117 6.79 -0.60 -4.24
N ARG A 118 7.88 -0.51 -5.00
CA ARG A 118 7.93 0.30 -6.23
C ARG A 118 6.96 -0.22 -7.29
N ARG A 119 6.92 -1.55 -7.52
CA ARG A 119 6.00 -2.15 -8.51
C ARG A 119 4.54 -1.93 -8.13
N SER A 120 4.18 -2.10 -6.86
CA SER A 120 2.82 -1.86 -6.39
C SER A 120 2.43 -0.39 -6.51
N GLN A 121 3.35 0.53 -6.23
CA GLN A 121 3.15 1.95 -6.51
C GLN A 121 2.95 2.19 -8.01
N ILE A 122 3.81 1.65 -8.88
CA ILE A 122 3.70 1.80 -10.33
C ILE A 122 2.41 1.13 -10.88
N ALA A 123 2.03 -0.04 -10.36
CA ALA A 123 0.80 -0.71 -10.78
C ALA A 123 -0.46 0.03 -10.30
N ASN A 124 -0.45 0.60 -9.08
CA ASN A 124 -1.48 1.49 -8.59
C ASN A 124 -1.37 2.90 -9.21
N GLU A 125 -0.18 3.29 -9.69
CA GLU A 125 0.11 4.61 -10.26
C GLU A 125 -0.49 4.86 -11.64
N ARG A 126 -1.09 3.87 -12.30
CA ARG A 126 -1.72 4.08 -13.62
C ARG A 126 -3.22 4.27 -13.58
N LYS A 127 -3.93 3.59 -12.65
CA LYS A 127 -5.39 3.69 -12.56
C LYS A 127 -5.90 3.35 -11.16
N ILE A 128 -6.68 4.27 -10.57
CA ILE A 128 -7.42 4.04 -9.33
C ILE A 128 -8.91 4.08 -9.63
N THR A 129 -9.65 3.11 -9.10
CA THR A 129 -11.11 3.07 -9.20
C THR A 129 -11.72 3.15 -7.80
N ILE A 130 -12.64 4.12 -7.60
CA ILE A 130 -13.44 4.27 -6.39
C ILE A 130 -14.90 4.39 -6.83
N GLY A 131 -15.69 3.36 -6.59
CA GLY A 131 -17.05 3.31 -7.14
C GLY A 131 -17.04 3.41 -8.66
N SER A 132 -17.74 4.39 -9.21
CA SER A 132 -17.77 4.72 -10.65
C SER A 132 -16.65 5.69 -11.07
N THR A 133 -15.94 6.30 -10.09
CA THR A 133 -14.88 7.27 -10.36
C THR A 133 -13.55 6.57 -10.64
N VAL A 134 -12.93 6.94 -11.75
CA VAL A 134 -11.66 6.40 -12.24
C VAL A 134 -10.64 7.54 -12.39
N LEU A 135 -9.49 7.40 -11.74
CA LEU A 135 -8.33 8.30 -11.89
C LEU A 135 -7.29 7.60 -12.76
N GLU A 136 -6.84 8.25 -13.84
CA GLU A 136 -5.80 7.73 -14.74
C GLU A 136 -4.57 8.64 -14.74
N CYS A 137 -3.42 8.07 -14.34
CA CYS A 137 -2.19 8.83 -14.16
C CYS A 137 -1.58 9.29 -15.47
N ASP A 138 -1.63 8.44 -16.51
CA ASP A 138 -1.00 8.72 -17.81
C ASP A 138 -1.66 9.92 -18.54
N SER A 139 -2.96 10.11 -18.34
CA SER A 139 -3.75 11.20 -18.92
C SER A 139 -4.04 12.35 -17.95
N LEU A 140 -3.65 12.20 -16.68
CA LEU A 140 -4.02 13.11 -15.59
C LEU A 140 -5.55 13.34 -15.51
N SER A 141 -6.33 12.33 -15.88
CA SER A 141 -7.78 12.43 -15.98
C SER A 141 -8.49 11.76 -14.81
N VAL A 142 -9.65 12.32 -14.49
CA VAL A 142 -10.61 11.76 -13.53
C VAL A 142 -11.95 11.63 -14.25
N THR A 143 -12.41 10.40 -14.44
CA THR A 143 -13.70 10.08 -15.01
C THR A 143 -14.67 9.74 -13.87
N THR A 144 -15.79 10.41 -13.79
CA THR A 144 -16.89 10.13 -12.88
C THR A 144 -18.05 9.50 -13.65
N ALA A 145 -19.14 9.16 -12.99
CA ALA A 145 -20.34 8.64 -13.67
C ALA A 145 -20.89 9.59 -14.75
N ASN A 146 -20.71 10.91 -14.56
CA ASN A 146 -21.36 11.94 -15.40
C ASN A 146 -20.35 12.76 -16.23
N ASP A 147 -19.10 12.86 -15.80
CA ASP A 147 -18.12 13.80 -16.37
C ASP A 147 -16.71 13.20 -16.43
N GLN A 148 -15.89 13.82 -17.30
CA GLN A 148 -14.45 13.55 -17.36
C GLN A 148 -13.69 14.87 -17.25
N PHE A 149 -12.71 14.90 -16.35
CA PHE A 149 -11.87 16.05 -16.07
C PHE A 149 -10.41 15.72 -16.35
N VAL A 150 -9.68 16.60 -17.06
CA VAL A 150 -8.22 16.59 -17.06
C VAL A 150 -7.78 17.62 -16.02
N LEU A 151 -6.98 17.19 -15.05
CA LEU A 151 -6.55 18.04 -13.95
C LEU A 151 -5.12 18.57 -14.18
N PRO A 152 -4.80 19.78 -13.66
CA PRO A 152 -3.42 20.20 -13.55
C PRO A 152 -2.62 19.16 -12.75
N GLN A 153 -1.37 18.92 -13.17
CA GLN A 153 -0.53 17.84 -12.65
C GLN A 153 -0.51 17.78 -11.10
N LYS A 154 -0.32 18.91 -10.42
CA LYS A 154 -0.23 18.95 -8.96
C LYS A 154 -1.58 18.66 -8.28
N GLU A 155 -2.70 19.13 -8.85
CA GLU A 155 -4.04 18.81 -8.37
C GLU A 155 -4.32 17.31 -8.52
N PHE A 156 -4.00 16.75 -9.70
CA PHE A 156 -4.13 15.32 -9.94
C PHE A 156 -3.32 14.50 -8.93
N MET A 157 -2.02 14.81 -8.76
CA MET A 157 -1.14 14.06 -7.86
C MET A 157 -1.59 14.13 -6.40
N VAL A 158 -2.10 15.28 -5.92
CA VAL A 158 -2.66 15.40 -4.56
C VAL A 158 -3.88 14.48 -4.39
N LEU A 159 -4.83 14.51 -5.33
CA LEU A 159 -6.00 13.66 -5.29
C LEU A 159 -5.60 12.19 -5.41
N TYR A 160 -4.74 11.87 -6.36
CA TYR A 160 -4.27 10.53 -6.65
C TYR A 160 -3.59 9.90 -5.44
N LYS A 161 -2.66 10.62 -4.77
CA LYS A 161 -1.99 10.17 -3.55
C LYS A 161 -2.97 9.81 -2.44
N MET A 162 -3.95 10.66 -2.19
CA MET A 162 -4.95 10.39 -1.14
C MET A 162 -5.92 9.28 -1.53
N ALA A 163 -6.29 9.19 -2.81
CA ALA A 163 -7.19 8.17 -3.35
C ALA A 163 -6.54 6.78 -3.41
N SER A 164 -5.21 6.71 -3.54
CA SER A 164 -4.46 5.45 -3.45
C SER A 164 -4.58 4.79 -2.07
N TYR A 165 -4.91 5.58 -1.03
CA TYR A 165 -4.99 5.10 0.35
C TYR A 165 -6.25 5.66 1.04
N PRO A 166 -7.44 5.20 0.67
CA PRO A 166 -8.69 5.68 1.26
C PRO A 166 -8.71 5.49 2.78
N GLY A 167 -9.15 6.52 3.52
CA GLY A 167 -9.17 6.52 4.98
C GLY A 167 -7.87 6.97 5.65
N ARG A 168 -6.72 6.87 4.96
CA ARG A 168 -5.43 7.31 5.50
C ARG A 168 -5.35 8.83 5.57
N ILE A 169 -4.85 9.33 6.70
CA ILE A 169 -4.59 10.76 6.90
C ILE A 169 -3.18 11.08 6.38
N PHE A 170 -3.08 12.07 5.51
CA PHE A 170 -1.82 12.65 5.06
C PHE A 170 -1.66 14.03 5.68
N THR A 171 -0.50 14.30 6.29
CA THR A 171 -0.18 15.64 6.75
C THR A 171 0.10 16.55 5.55
N ARG A 172 0.00 17.89 5.75
CA ARG A 172 0.37 18.85 4.71
C ARG A 172 1.82 18.69 4.27
N GLN A 173 2.71 18.45 5.23
CA GLN A 173 4.13 18.21 4.96
C GLN A 173 4.34 16.93 4.13
N GLN A 174 3.69 15.82 4.48
CA GLN A 174 3.78 14.58 3.70
C GLN A 174 3.31 14.76 2.24
N LEU A 175 2.19 15.47 2.03
CA LEU A 175 1.71 15.75 0.67
C LEU A 175 2.67 16.68 -0.07
N MET A 176 3.27 17.65 0.63
CA MET A 176 4.26 18.55 0.03
C MET A 176 5.51 17.78 -0.40
N ASP A 177 6.10 16.99 0.50
CA ASP A 177 7.32 16.22 0.24
C ASP A 177 7.12 15.21 -0.90
N ASP A 178 5.97 14.50 -0.89
CA ASP A 178 5.67 13.47 -1.89
C ASP A 178 5.43 14.05 -3.31
N ILE A 179 4.90 15.28 -3.42
CA ILE A 179 4.41 15.82 -4.69
C ILE A 179 5.30 16.96 -5.23
N TRP A 180 5.92 17.76 -4.36
CA TRP A 180 6.82 18.85 -4.74
C TRP A 180 8.29 18.53 -4.50
N GLY A 181 8.59 17.49 -3.69
CA GLY A 181 9.94 17.08 -3.31
C GLY A 181 10.40 17.75 -2.01
N TYR A 182 11.39 17.11 -1.36
CA TYR A 182 11.93 17.58 -0.06
C TYR A 182 12.62 18.94 -0.12
N ASP A 183 13.13 19.35 -1.30
CA ASP A 183 13.83 20.62 -1.51
C ASP A 183 12.90 21.75 -2.01
N ALA A 184 11.59 21.53 -1.97
CA ALA A 184 10.64 22.54 -2.43
C ALA A 184 10.64 23.76 -1.50
N VAL A 185 10.96 24.93 -2.05
CA VAL A 185 10.92 26.22 -1.34
C VAL A 185 9.47 26.70 -1.10
N THR A 186 8.49 25.94 -1.50
CA THR A 186 7.06 26.27 -1.50
C THR A 186 6.44 26.00 -0.13
N ASP A 187 5.61 26.92 0.38
CA ASP A 187 4.89 26.76 1.65
C ASP A 187 3.86 25.62 1.58
N THR A 188 3.71 24.89 2.67
CA THR A 188 2.71 23.81 2.86
C THR A 188 1.27 24.28 2.65
N HIS A 189 0.97 25.59 2.78
CA HIS A 189 -0.32 26.19 2.44
C HIS A 189 -0.69 26.03 0.95
N THR A 190 0.26 25.76 0.07
CA THR A 190 -0.01 25.44 -1.33
C THR A 190 -0.89 24.18 -1.46
N VAL A 191 -0.71 23.21 -0.56
CA VAL A 191 -1.56 22.01 -0.50
C VAL A 191 -3.03 22.39 -0.26
N ASP A 192 -3.28 23.35 0.66
CA ASP A 192 -4.64 23.80 1.00
C ASP A 192 -5.36 24.41 -0.22
N VAL A 193 -4.63 25.15 -1.06
CA VAL A 193 -5.16 25.74 -2.30
C VAL A 193 -5.60 24.64 -3.28
N HIS A 194 -4.77 23.62 -3.48
CA HIS A 194 -5.12 22.50 -4.36
C HIS A 194 -6.29 21.67 -3.82
N ILE A 195 -6.36 21.43 -2.51
CA ILE A 195 -7.51 20.80 -1.85
C ILE A 195 -8.79 21.61 -2.07
N GLY A 196 -8.73 22.93 -1.96
CA GLY A 196 -9.87 23.83 -2.24
C GLY A 196 -10.40 23.62 -3.64
N ARG A 197 -9.53 23.68 -4.67
CA ARG A 197 -9.89 23.47 -6.08
C ARG A 197 -10.45 22.08 -6.36
N LEU A 198 -9.87 21.05 -5.73
CA LEU A 198 -10.38 19.68 -5.86
C LEU A 198 -11.79 19.54 -5.26
N ARG A 199 -12.08 20.21 -4.13
CA ARG A 199 -13.41 20.22 -3.54
C ARG A 199 -14.44 20.98 -4.38
N GLU A 200 -14.06 22.04 -5.04
CA GLU A 200 -14.92 22.76 -5.99
C GLU A 200 -15.30 21.84 -7.16
N LYS A 201 -14.36 21.03 -7.67
CA LYS A 201 -14.62 20.12 -8.80
C LYS A 201 -15.38 18.85 -8.42
N PHE A 202 -15.10 18.28 -7.25
CA PHE A 202 -15.59 16.98 -6.82
C PHE A 202 -16.52 17.04 -5.59
N GLY A 203 -17.02 18.22 -5.24
CA GLY A 203 -17.91 18.40 -4.08
C GLY A 203 -19.20 17.60 -4.13
N GLU A 204 -19.71 17.34 -5.34
CA GLU A 204 -20.93 16.54 -5.61
C GLU A 204 -20.61 15.08 -5.97
N ASN A 205 -19.36 14.64 -5.91
CA ASN A 205 -18.99 13.27 -6.20
C ASN A 205 -19.59 12.32 -5.16
N THR A 206 -20.24 11.25 -5.65
CA THR A 206 -20.94 10.27 -4.81
C THR A 206 -20.09 9.10 -4.39
N ASP A 207 -18.88 8.95 -4.95
CA ASP A 207 -18.01 7.81 -4.69
C ASP A 207 -16.97 8.10 -3.60
N PHE A 208 -16.55 9.37 -3.46
CA PHE A 208 -15.57 9.77 -2.45
C PHE A 208 -15.76 11.20 -1.94
N LYS A 209 -15.19 11.49 -0.78
CA LYS A 209 -15.04 12.86 -0.23
C LYS A 209 -13.64 13.12 0.30
N ILE A 210 -13.18 14.39 0.12
CA ILE A 210 -11.94 14.88 0.74
C ILE A 210 -12.28 15.51 2.08
N ILE A 211 -11.81 14.90 3.17
CA ILE A 211 -12.07 15.32 4.55
C ILE A 211 -10.85 16.01 5.14
N THR A 212 -11.07 17.14 5.83
CA THR A 212 -10.03 17.82 6.63
C THR A 212 -9.96 17.19 8.03
N MET A 213 -8.78 16.77 8.42
CA MET A 213 -8.44 16.41 9.78
C MET A 213 -7.81 17.64 10.44
N ARG A 214 -8.59 18.36 11.26
CA ARG A 214 -8.18 19.63 11.88
C ARG A 214 -6.84 19.50 12.60
N GLY A 215 -5.92 20.43 12.33
CA GLY A 215 -4.58 20.42 12.91
C GLY A 215 -3.62 19.37 12.36
N VAL A 216 -4.06 18.45 11.46
CA VAL A 216 -3.25 17.35 10.94
C VAL A 216 -3.07 17.46 9.43
N GLY A 217 -4.15 17.38 8.65
CA GLY A 217 -4.06 17.32 7.19
C GLY A 217 -5.36 16.87 6.53
N TYR A 218 -5.26 15.98 5.54
CA TYR A 218 -6.38 15.59 4.69
C TYR A 218 -6.43 14.07 4.48
N LYS A 219 -7.62 13.56 4.14
CA LYS A 219 -7.83 12.19 3.68
C LYS A 219 -8.96 12.13 2.65
N VAL A 220 -8.92 11.12 1.79
CA VAL A 220 -10.04 10.69 0.97
C VAL A 220 -10.77 9.57 1.69
N VAL A 221 -12.09 9.59 1.71
CA VAL A 221 -12.93 8.49 2.18
C VAL A 221 -13.85 8.04 1.05
N LYS A 222 -14.09 6.74 0.93
CA LYS A 222 -15.13 6.17 0.07
C LYS A 222 -16.49 6.45 0.70
N LEU A 223 -17.50 6.67 -0.13
CA LEU A 223 -18.90 6.89 0.29
C LEU A 223 -19.72 5.62 0.09
#